data_cf1eba8be4c176a64bd73da5bf283f78
#
_entry.id   cf1eba8be4c176a64bd73da5bf283f78
#
_cell.length_a   1.000
_cell.length_b   1.000
_cell.length_c   1.000
_cell.angle_alpha   90.00
_cell.angle_beta   90.00
_cell.angle_gamma   90.00
#
_symmetry.space_group_name_H-M   'P 1'
#
loop_
_entity.id
_entity.type
_entity.pdbx_description
1 polymer ?
#
loop_
_entity_poly.entity_id
_entity_poly.type
_entity_poly.pdbx_seq_one_letter_code
_entity_poly.pdbx_strand_id
1 'polypeptide(L)'
;MPAYDAIVVGAGPNGLAAALRLAEAGWSVCLLEACDEVGGAARTVESTLPGFRHDLGAAFLPLAQVSPAIAGRDLGAYGLRLLHAPLPAAHPFPRNQAAALARSAAETAASIDKLHHGDGDTWIGLDDDYGDLIELLLRAQMVRWPVSQLAAMARRLGGVQRGVEFARVLLQGADVIAGRFESEQARAFLVAPAMHADLAPEAPGAGVYALLMNLLGQRHGMPVAEGGTGAVSAALAAKLRDAGGVILTGRRVERIAVSGGRATGAEAGGELFEARRALIAAVHPDLVVRMAGPESFPPAALEQIRRFRLGLGTFKVDWALDGPVPWLAEECRRAGVVHVGDTVRAMSRAAWEAAHGLLPARPTLILGQPTLADPSRAPAGKHVLWGYAHAPAVPVGDALRPRAKGEWSRSTESFLERVELAIEAHAPGFRELVLARRAWTPADLEAADPNLLGGDIINGSFAIDQQLVFRPGPAWWRWGSPLKGLYLASAAVPPGGGVHGACGDLAAAQALADQRRPLLLTGAAIGAGLLATRRALRLRSR
;
A
#
# COMPACT_ATOMS: atom_id res chain seq x y z
N MET A 1 -9.62 -14.82 -32.01
CA MET A 1 -9.20 -14.68 -30.59
C MET A 1 -7.87 -13.94 -30.58
N PRO A 2 -7.80 -12.76 -29.96
CA PRO A 2 -6.51 -12.07 -29.82
C PRO A 2 -5.60 -12.87 -28.88
N ALA A 3 -4.34 -13.04 -29.28
CA ALA A 3 -3.38 -13.87 -28.57
C ALA A 3 -2.11 -13.06 -28.27
N TYR A 4 -1.72 -13.05 -27.00
CA TYR A 4 -0.57 -12.30 -26.47
C TYR A 4 0.38 -13.25 -25.73
N ASP A 5 1.62 -12.82 -25.52
CA ASP A 5 2.53 -13.56 -24.63
C ASP A 5 2.01 -13.52 -23.19
N ALA A 6 1.47 -12.37 -22.77
CA ALA A 6 0.87 -12.22 -21.46
C ALA A 6 -0.46 -11.45 -21.50
N ILE A 7 -1.40 -11.89 -20.65
CA ILE A 7 -2.60 -11.14 -20.29
C ILE A 7 -2.42 -10.65 -18.85
N VAL A 8 -2.73 -9.37 -18.61
CA VAL A 8 -2.75 -8.78 -17.28
C VAL A 8 -4.16 -8.37 -16.92
N VAL A 9 -4.65 -8.76 -15.75
CA VAL A 9 -6.01 -8.47 -15.26
C VAL A 9 -5.93 -7.40 -14.18
N GLY A 10 -6.54 -6.23 -14.45
CA GLY A 10 -6.57 -5.07 -13.59
C GLY A 10 -5.46 -4.06 -13.90
N ALA A 11 -5.86 -2.78 -14.12
CA ALA A 11 -4.98 -1.65 -14.45
C ALA A 11 -4.70 -0.72 -13.28
N GLY A 12 -4.70 -1.23 -12.04
CA GLY A 12 -4.11 -0.53 -10.89
C GLY A 12 -2.58 -0.43 -11.03
N PRO A 13 -1.87 0.33 -10.15
CA PRO A 13 -0.43 0.52 -10.23
C PRO A 13 0.38 -0.78 -10.33
N ASN A 14 -0.07 -1.83 -9.66
CA ASN A 14 0.59 -3.14 -9.71
C ASN A 14 0.43 -3.83 -11.07
N GLY A 15 -0.79 -3.83 -11.64
CA GLY A 15 -1.02 -4.41 -12.96
C GLY A 15 -0.28 -3.67 -14.06
N LEU A 16 -0.28 -2.34 -14.01
CA LEU A 16 0.47 -1.48 -14.94
C LEU A 16 1.98 -1.72 -14.84
N ALA A 17 2.54 -1.83 -13.63
CA ALA A 17 3.95 -2.13 -13.41
C ALA A 17 4.33 -3.53 -13.93
N ALA A 18 3.44 -4.53 -13.75
CA ALA A 18 3.64 -5.87 -14.28
C ALA A 18 3.65 -5.89 -15.81
N ALA A 19 2.63 -5.27 -16.42
CA ALA A 19 2.50 -5.19 -17.87
C ALA A 19 3.70 -4.47 -18.51
N LEU A 20 4.12 -3.34 -17.91
CA LEU A 20 5.27 -2.58 -18.38
C LEU A 20 6.55 -3.41 -18.32
N ARG A 21 6.81 -4.12 -17.22
CA ARG A 21 7.99 -4.98 -17.10
C ARG A 21 8.04 -6.08 -18.15
N LEU A 22 6.89 -6.69 -18.46
CA LEU A 22 6.80 -7.73 -19.50
C LEU A 22 7.01 -7.14 -20.89
N ALA A 23 6.40 -5.98 -21.19
CA ALA A 23 6.57 -5.28 -22.45
C ALA A 23 8.03 -4.86 -22.68
N GLU A 24 8.69 -4.28 -21.66
CA GLU A 24 10.14 -3.95 -21.70
C GLU A 24 11.04 -5.18 -21.90
N ALA A 25 10.56 -6.38 -21.52
CA ALA A 25 11.25 -7.64 -21.80
C ALA A 25 10.95 -8.22 -23.20
N GLY A 26 10.22 -7.48 -24.05
CA GLY A 26 9.89 -7.86 -25.44
C GLY A 26 8.71 -8.80 -25.57
N TRP A 27 7.86 -8.95 -24.54
CA TRP A 27 6.64 -9.73 -24.66
C TRP A 27 5.49 -8.90 -25.24
N SER A 28 4.64 -9.50 -26.05
CA SER A 28 3.34 -8.92 -26.42
C SER A 28 2.41 -9.00 -25.21
N VAL A 29 1.90 -7.84 -24.74
CA VAL A 29 1.11 -7.75 -23.51
C VAL A 29 -0.22 -7.08 -23.80
N CYS A 30 -1.32 -7.67 -23.30
CA CYS A 30 -2.62 -7.03 -23.23
C CYS A 30 -3.06 -6.93 -21.76
N LEU A 31 -3.42 -5.71 -21.34
CA LEU A 31 -3.95 -5.41 -20.02
C LEU A 31 -5.45 -5.15 -20.13
N LEU A 32 -6.25 -5.87 -19.33
CA LEU A 32 -7.71 -5.78 -19.29
C LEU A 32 -8.13 -5.08 -17.99
N GLU A 33 -8.90 -4.01 -18.12
CA GLU A 33 -9.43 -3.21 -17.01
C GLU A 33 -10.94 -3.17 -17.04
N ALA A 34 -11.57 -3.39 -15.90
CA ALA A 34 -13.03 -3.41 -15.77
C ALA A 34 -13.68 -2.02 -15.88
N CYS A 35 -12.99 -1.00 -15.39
CA CYS A 35 -13.45 0.39 -15.44
C CYS A 35 -13.09 1.05 -16.78
N ASP A 36 -13.70 2.21 -17.07
CA ASP A 36 -13.39 3.01 -18.27
C ASP A 36 -12.04 3.71 -18.17
N GLU A 37 -11.46 3.76 -16.95
CA GLU A 37 -10.19 4.42 -16.66
C GLU A 37 -9.22 3.45 -15.96
N VAL A 38 -7.92 3.64 -16.21
CA VAL A 38 -6.85 2.97 -15.47
C VAL A 38 -6.69 3.57 -14.07
N GLY A 39 -6.15 2.80 -13.13
CA GLY A 39 -5.72 3.33 -11.83
C GLY A 39 -6.16 2.52 -10.64
N GLY A 40 -7.22 1.71 -10.73
CA GLY A 40 -7.76 0.99 -9.58
C GLY A 40 -8.06 1.96 -8.42
N ALA A 41 -7.54 1.69 -7.22
CA ALA A 41 -7.66 2.60 -6.08
C ALA A 41 -6.78 3.86 -6.19
N ALA A 42 -5.78 3.89 -7.08
CA ALA A 42 -4.94 5.07 -7.35
C ALA A 42 -5.54 5.90 -8.49
N ARG A 43 -6.77 6.36 -8.30
CA ARG A 43 -7.52 7.29 -9.18
C ARG A 43 -7.75 8.60 -8.46
N THR A 44 -7.88 9.68 -9.24
CA THR A 44 -8.25 11.00 -8.75
C THR A 44 -9.61 11.38 -9.32
N VAL A 45 -10.53 11.78 -8.47
CA VAL A 45 -11.94 12.00 -8.81
C VAL A 45 -12.45 13.33 -8.23
N GLU A 46 -13.43 13.94 -8.89
CA GLU A 46 -14.18 15.09 -8.35
C GLU A 46 -15.38 14.58 -7.54
N SER A 47 -15.11 14.08 -6.32
CA SER A 47 -16.12 13.42 -5.50
C SER A 47 -17.05 14.36 -4.75
N THR A 48 -16.71 15.66 -4.65
CA THR A 48 -17.47 16.66 -3.90
C THR A 48 -18.08 17.71 -4.84
N LEU A 49 -17.30 18.68 -5.30
CA LEU A 49 -17.72 19.76 -6.19
C LEU A 49 -16.82 19.77 -7.43
N PRO A 50 -17.31 20.32 -8.58
CA PRO A 50 -16.48 20.53 -9.76
C PRO A 50 -15.22 21.33 -9.45
N GLY A 51 -14.07 20.88 -9.97
CA GLY A 51 -12.77 21.49 -9.75
C GLY A 51 -12.07 21.10 -8.44
N PHE A 52 -12.72 20.35 -7.55
CA PHE A 52 -12.11 19.80 -6.34
C PHE A 52 -11.70 18.35 -6.58
N ARG A 53 -10.39 18.09 -6.69
CA ARG A 53 -9.82 16.79 -7.06
C ARG A 53 -9.37 16.03 -5.82
N HIS A 54 -10.02 14.90 -5.56
CA HIS A 54 -9.74 13.99 -4.44
C HIS A 54 -9.15 12.68 -4.93
N ASP A 55 -8.27 12.08 -4.14
CA ASP A 55 -7.75 10.75 -4.42
C ASP A 55 -8.69 9.70 -3.83
N LEU A 56 -9.12 8.74 -4.64
CA LEU A 56 -10.06 7.70 -4.22
C LEU A 56 -9.48 6.83 -3.10
N GLY A 57 -8.21 6.43 -3.24
CA GLY A 57 -7.45 5.70 -2.22
C GLY A 57 -6.34 6.55 -1.62
N ALA A 58 -5.09 6.11 -1.73
CA ALA A 58 -3.93 6.81 -1.18
C ALA A 58 -3.69 8.16 -1.86
N ALA A 59 -3.49 9.21 -1.05
CA ALA A 59 -3.14 10.55 -1.52
C ALA A 59 -1.63 10.83 -1.41
N PHE A 60 -0.93 10.18 -0.47
CA PHE A 60 0.49 10.39 -0.21
C PHE A 60 1.32 9.16 -0.57
N LEU A 61 2.48 9.39 -1.18
CA LEU A 61 3.23 8.40 -1.95
C LEU A 61 4.68 8.20 -1.47
N PRO A 62 4.96 8.01 -0.16
CA PRO A 62 6.34 7.81 0.31
C PRO A 62 6.98 6.56 -0.29
N LEU A 63 6.22 5.47 -0.47
CA LEU A 63 6.71 4.21 -1.01
C LEU A 63 7.05 4.29 -2.51
N ALA A 64 6.38 5.17 -3.26
CA ALA A 64 6.66 5.36 -4.69
C ALA A 64 8.09 5.83 -4.95
N GLN A 65 8.66 6.64 -4.05
CA GLN A 65 10.00 7.20 -4.18
C GLN A 65 11.12 6.17 -4.02
N VAL A 66 10.87 5.08 -3.32
CA VAL A 66 11.87 4.03 -3.05
C VAL A 66 11.64 2.77 -3.88
N SER A 67 10.51 2.69 -4.58
CA SER A 67 10.13 1.54 -5.39
C SER A 67 10.87 1.51 -6.73
N PRO A 68 11.58 0.43 -7.07
CA PRO A 68 12.16 0.26 -8.41
C PRO A 68 11.13 0.27 -9.53
N ALA A 69 9.88 -0.10 -9.23
CA ALA A 69 8.80 -0.16 -10.21
C ALA A 69 8.23 1.22 -10.59
N ILE A 70 8.50 2.26 -9.80
CA ILE A 70 8.08 3.64 -10.04
C ILE A 70 9.32 4.54 -10.18
N ALA A 71 10.10 4.72 -9.11
CA ALA A 71 11.26 5.61 -9.12
C ALA A 71 12.36 5.18 -10.12
N GLY A 72 12.47 3.88 -10.39
CA GLY A 72 13.45 3.34 -11.36
C GLY A 72 13.00 3.39 -12.81
N ARG A 73 11.84 4.00 -13.14
CA ARG A 73 11.21 3.90 -14.47
C ARG A 73 11.19 5.19 -15.29
N ASP A 74 11.82 6.27 -14.81
CA ASP A 74 11.80 7.58 -15.49
C ASP A 74 10.38 8.04 -15.90
N LEU A 75 9.45 7.94 -14.96
CA LEU A 75 8.05 8.34 -15.19
C LEU A 75 7.89 9.86 -15.29
N GLY A 76 8.91 10.64 -14.94
CA GLY A 76 8.94 12.07 -15.16
C GLY A 76 8.80 12.45 -16.63
N ALA A 77 9.39 11.67 -17.55
CA ALA A 77 9.23 11.84 -19.00
C ALA A 77 7.77 11.62 -19.47
N TYR A 78 6.96 10.95 -18.65
CA TYR A 78 5.54 10.67 -18.89
C TYR A 78 4.61 11.51 -18.02
N GLY A 79 5.12 12.63 -17.46
CA GLY A 79 4.32 13.63 -16.75
C GLY A 79 4.18 13.40 -15.24
N LEU A 80 4.80 12.39 -14.64
CA LEU A 80 4.73 12.20 -13.19
C LEU A 80 5.65 13.20 -12.48
N ARG A 81 5.07 14.06 -11.65
CA ARG A 81 5.80 14.96 -10.76
C ARG A 81 5.34 14.73 -9.32
N LEU A 82 6.29 14.55 -8.41
CA LEU A 82 6.02 14.40 -6.98
C LEU A 82 6.33 15.73 -6.27
N LEU A 83 5.34 16.24 -5.56
CA LEU A 83 5.39 17.52 -4.87
C LEU A 83 5.34 17.29 -3.35
N HIS A 84 6.00 18.15 -2.58
CA HIS A 84 6.09 18.04 -1.13
C HIS A 84 5.49 19.27 -0.44
N ALA A 85 4.71 19.02 0.61
CA ALA A 85 4.37 20.07 1.58
C ALA A 85 5.61 20.46 2.40
N PRO A 86 5.61 21.65 3.06
CA PRO A 86 6.73 22.11 3.87
C PRO A 86 7.15 21.14 4.98
N LEU A 87 6.20 20.44 5.59
CA LEU A 87 6.43 19.36 6.55
C LEU A 87 5.76 18.08 6.06
N PRO A 88 6.42 16.91 6.15
CA PRO A 88 5.82 15.62 5.81
C PRO A 88 4.57 15.31 6.62
N ALA A 89 4.67 15.40 7.96
CA ALA A 89 3.55 15.10 8.84
C ALA A 89 3.60 15.92 10.13
N ALA A 90 2.45 16.02 10.81
CA ALA A 90 2.34 16.57 12.16
C ALA A 90 1.26 15.83 12.96
N HIS A 91 1.32 15.98 14.28
CA HIS A 91 0.35 15.43 15.22
C HIS A 91 -0.05 16.51 16.23
N PRO A 92 -1.29 17.01 16.18
CA PRO A 92 -1.77 18.02 17.12
C PRO A 92 -2.08 17.40 18.48
N PHE A 93 -1.84 18.20 19.52
CA PHE A 93 -2.20 17.90 20.91
C PHE A 93 -3.03 19.04 21.50
N PRO A 94 -3.68 18.84 22.64
CA PRO A 94 -4.36 19.92 23.36
C PRO A 94 -3.42 21.12 23.64
N ARG A 95 -3.99 22.30 23.87
CA ARG A 95 -3.28 23.54 24.18
C ARG A 95 -2.37 24.05 23.04
N ASN A 96 -2.79 23.85 21.80
CA ASN A 96 -2.09 24.30 20.58
C ASN A 96 -0.67 23.73 20.43
N GLN A 97 -0.39 22.60 21.05
CA GLN A 97 0.87 21.87 20.90
C GLN A 97 0.79 20.93 19.70
N ALA A 98 1.92 20.66 19.09
CA ALA A 98 2.08 19.62 18.08
C ALA A 98 3.50 19.07 18.07
N ALA A 99 3.64 17.82 17.62
CA ALA A 99 4.91 17.28 17.13
C ALA A 99 4.90 17.31 15.60
N ALA A 100 6.03 17.68 15.01
CA ALA A 100 6.20 17.68 13.56
C ALA A 100 7.28 16.71 13.12
N LEU A 101 6.96 15.92 12.09
CA LEU A 101 7.94 15.18 11.33
C LEU A 101 8.54 16.11 10.27
N ALA A 102 9.84 16.38 10.36
CA ALA A 102 10.58 17.14 9.35
C ALA A 102 11.40 16.23 8.45
N ARG A 103 12.02 16.79 7.40
CA ARG A 103 12.96 16.08 6.51
C ARG A 103 14.35 15.91 7.14
N SER A 104 14.55 16.42 8.34
CA SER A 104 15.76 16.30 9.15
C SER A 104 15.44 15.66 10.49
N ALA A 105 16.25 14.70 10.91
CA ALA A 105 16.12 14.07 12.22
C ALA A 105 16.30 15.12 13.34
N ALA A 106 17.23 16.07 13.18
CA ALA A 106 17.45 17.13 14.15
C ALA A 106 16.25 18.08 14.27
N GLU A 107 15.60 18.45 13.16
CA GLU A 107 14.40 19.29 13.20
C GLU A 107 13.21 18.54 13.82
N THR A 108 13.06 17.25 13.54
CA THR A 108 12.03 16.41 14.18
C THR A 108 12.28 16.30 15.68
N ALA A 109 13.51 16.03 16.09
CA ALA A 109 13.93 15.98 17.49
C ALA A 109 13.65 17.30 18.21
N ALA A 110 14.03 18.43 17.62
CA ALA A 110 13.76 19.75 18.18
C ALA A 110 12.25 20.05 18.31
N SER A 111 11.41 19.51 17.42
CA SER A 111 9.95 19.63 17.54
C SER A 111 9.41 18.81 18.72
N ILE A 112 9.93 17.60 18.92
CA ILE A 112 9.54 16.71 20.02
C ILE A 112 10.02 17.28 21.36
N ASP A 113 11.23 17.84 21.44
CA ASP A 113 11.80 18.46 22.66
C ASP A 113 10.99 19.65 23.18
N LYS A 114 10.24 20.34 22.31
CA LYS A 114 9.28 21.38 22.76
C LYS A 114 8.17 20.80 23.65
N LEU A 115 7.86 19.52 23.51
CA LEU A 115 6.83 18.84 24.31
C LEU A 115 7.40 18.28 25.60
N HIS A 116 8.60 17.69 25.53
CA HIS A 116 9.33 17.17 26.70
C HIS A 116 10.83 17.09 26.36
N HIS A 117 11.64 17.76 27.16
CA HIS A 117 13.10 17.80 27.01
C HIS A 117 13.71 16.39 27.17
N GLY A 118 14.56 15.99 26.24
CA GLY A 118 15.22 14.68 26.19
C GLY A 118 14.53 13.66 25.27
N ASP A 119 13.25 13.85 24.90
CA ASP A 119 12.56 12.99 23.95
C ASP A 119 13.11 13.15 22.52
N GLY A 120 13.71 14.31 22.20
CA GLY A 120 14.43 14.52 20.96
C GLY A 120 15.66 13.63 20.81
N ASP A 121 16.44 13.44 21.87
CA ASP A 121 17.59 12.51 21.87
C ASP A 121 17.14 11.07 21.63
N THR A 122 16.00 10.68 22.22
CA THR A 122 15.38 9.38 21.97
C THR A 122 15.03 9.20 20.49
N TRP A 123 14.51 10.23 19.83
CA TRP A 123 14.20 10.21 18.41
C TRP A 123 15.46 10.03 17.54
N ILE A 124 16.54 10.79 17.84
CA ILE A 124 17.83 10.64 17.14
C ILE A 124 18.35 9.21 17.29
N GLY A 125 18.31 8.66 18.51
CA GLY A 125 18.73 7.29 18.77
C GLY A 125 17.92 6.24 17.96
N LEU A 126 16.62 6.46 17.78
CA LEU A 126 15.80 5.57 16.93
C LEU A 126 16.19 5.65 15.45
N ASP A 127 16.49 6.84 14.92
CA ASP A 127 16.95 6.98 13.53
C ASP A 127 18.33 6.37 13.32
N ASP A 128 19.27 6.60 14.22
CA ASP A 128 20.63 6.06 14.17
C ASP A 128 20.64 4.54 14.25
N ASP A 129 19.82 3.95 15.13
CA ASP A 129 19.76 2.50 15.33
C ASP A 129 19.03 1.79 14.18
N TYR A 130 17.92 2.35 13.70
CA TYR A 130 16.98 1.60 12.85
C TYR A 130 16.74 2.20 11.48
N GLY A 131 17.03 3.48 11.24
CA GLY A 131 16.66 4.15 10.00
C GLY A 131 17.17 3.46 8.74
N ASP A 132 18.46 3.12 8.70
CA ASP A 132 19.05 2.40 7.56
C ASP A 132 18.55 0.96 7.45
N LEU A 133 18.34 0.29 8.59
CA LEU A 133 17.89 -1.11 8.62
C LEU A 133 16.45 -1.25 8.12
N ILE A 134 15.56 -0.32 8.51
CA ILE A 134 14.17 -0.29 8.05
C ILE A 134 14.09 0.01 6.56
N GLU A 135 14.88 0.97 6.05
CA GLU A 135 14.92 1.26 4.61
C GLU A 135 15.47 0.07 3.81
N LEU A 136 16.55 -0.57 4.27
CA LEU A 136 17.10 -1.76 3.62
C LEU A 136 16.11 -2.93 3.64
N LEU A 137 15.36 -3.12 4.74
CA LEU A 137 14.31 -4.13 4.84
C LEU A 137 13.20 -3.88 3.81
N LEU A 138 12.74 -2.63 3.70
CA LEU A 138 11.73 -2.24 2.71
C LEU A 138 12.22 -2.50 1.28
N ARG A 139 13.44 -2.04 0.94
CA ARG A 139 14.05 -2.26 -0.38
C ARG A 139 14.27 -3.74 -0.68
N ALA A 140 14.59 -4.55 0.34
CA ALA A 140 14.74 -6.00 0.19
C ALA A 140 13.43 -6.69 -0.21
N GLN A 141 12.29 -6.20 0.27
CA GLN A 141 10.98 -6.72 -0.10
C GLN A 141 10.55 -6.34 -1.53
N MET A 142 11.12 -5.27 -2.09
CA MET A 142 10.79 -4.76 -3.43
C MET A 142 11.65 -5.35 -4.55
N VAL A 143 12.54 -6.30 -4.26
CA VAL A 143 13.40 -6.95 -5.25
C VAL A 143 13.30 -8.48 -5.12
N ARG A 144 13.41 -9.16 -6.26
CA ARG A 144 13.26 -10.63 -6.29
C ARG A 144 14.38 -11.37 -5.55
N TRP A 145 15.61 -10.86 -5.63
CA TRP A 145 16.81 -11.42 -4.99
C TRP A 145 17.52 -10.33 -4.22
N PRO A 146 17.20 -10.14 -2.93
CA PRO A 146 17.70 -9.02 -2.12
C PRO A 146 19.11 -9.25 -1.57
N VAL A 147 20.03 -9.84 -2.36
CA VAL A 147 21.37 -10.20 -1.89
C VAL A 147 22.17 -9.00 -1.42
N SER A 148 22.13 -7.89 -2.17
CA SER A 148 22.84 -6.65 -1.82
C SER A 148 22.24 -5.99 -0.57
N GLN A 149 20.92 -5.98 -0.44
CA GLN A 149 20.21 -5.42 0.71
C GLN A 149 20.50 -6.24 1.97
N LEU A 150 20.42 -7.57 1.89
CA LEU A 150 20.73 -8.46 3.01
C LEU A 150 22.20 -8.37 3.41
N ALA A 151 23.12 -8.27 2.45
CA ALA A 151 24.55 -8.05 2.75
C ALA A 151 24.81 -6.69 3.40
N ALA A 152 24.10 -5.63 2.97
CA ALA A 152 24.19 -4.31 3.59
C ALA A 152 23.61 -4.33 5.02
N MET A 153 22.46 -4.98 5.23
CA MET A 153 21.88 -5.19 6.57
C MET A 153 22.83 -5.94 7.50
N ALA A 154 23.42 -7.05 7.02
CA ALA A 154 24.38 -7.83 7.83
C ALA A 154 25.61 -6.99 8.23
N ARG A 155 26.15 -6.16 7.31
CA ARG A 155 27.24 -5.22 7.64
C ARG A 155 26.82 -4.17 8.66
N ARG A 156 25.61 -3.59 8.50
CA ARG A 156 25.10 -2.54 9.40
C ARG A 156 24.82 -3.09 10.81
N LEU A 157 24.33 -4.31 10.89
CA LEU A 157 24.12 -5.00 12.17
C LEU A 157 25.43 -5.33 12.87
N GLY A 158 26.52 -5.66 12.15
CA GLY A 158 27.85 -5.86 12.71
C GLY A 158 28.02 -7.09 13.59
N GLY A 159 26.97 -7.87 13.84
CA GLY A 159 27.05 -9.08 14.66
C GLY A 159 25.70 -9.68 15.03
N VAL A 160 25.74 -10.87 15.61
CA VAL A 160 24.54 -11.67 15.94
C VAL A 160 23.67 -10.98 16.99
N GLN A 161 24.27 -10.37 18.01
CA GLN A 161 23.52 -9.73 19.10
C GLN A 161 22.62 -8.59 18.56
N ARG A 162 23.17 -7.66 17.77
CA ARG A 162 22.39 -6.60 17.15
C ARG A 162 21.35 -7.15 16.17
N GLY A 163 21.65 -8.26 15.49
CA GLY A 163 20.69 -8.98 14.66
C GLY A 163 19.49 -9.50 15.46
N VAL A 164 19.71 -10.06 16.63
CA VAL A 164 18.65 -10.53 17.55
C VAL A 164 17.84 -9.36 18.08
N GLU A 165 18.50 -8.25 18.47
CA GLU A 165 17.82 -7.03 18.92
C GLU A 165 16.92 -6.44 17.82
N PHE A 166 17.42 -6.34 16.59
CA PHE A 166 16.62 -5.89 15.46
C PHE A 166 15.44 -6.82 15.16
N ALA A 167 15.66 -8.14 15.17
CA ALA A 167 14.59 -9.12 15.01
C ALA A 167 13.50 -8.97 16.10
N ARG A 168 13.92 -8.66 17.34
CA ARG A 168 12.97 -8.38 18.43
C ARG A 168 12.14 -7.13 18.13
N VAL A 169 12.76 -6.05 17.62
CA VAL A 169 12.04 -4.82 17.22
C VAL A 169 11.01 -5.10 16.13
N LEU A 170 11.33 -5.96 15.15
CA LEU A 170 10.38 -6.36 14.10
C LEU A 170 9.15 -7.10 14.62
N LEU A 171 9.24 -7.72 15.81
CA LEU A 171 8.16 -8.49 16.42
C LEU A 171 7.40 -7.71 17.51
N GLN A 172 7.91 -6.55 17.94
CA GLN A 172 7.31 -5.76 19.01
C GLN A 172 6.11 -4.95 18.51
N GLY A 173 5.20 -4.60 19.45
CA GLY A 173 4.20 -3.55 19.26
C GLY A 173 4.83 -2.17 19.13
N ALA A 174 4.11 -1.24 18.54
CA ALA A 174 4.53 0.15 18.45
C ALA A 174 4.56 0.83 19.84
N ASP A 175 3.67 0.41 20.75
CA ASP A 175 3.61 0.86 22.14
C ASP A 175 4.90 0.54 22.91
N VAL A 176 5.51 -0.62 22.69
CA VAL A 176 6.79 -1.01 23.31
C VAL A 176 7.93 -0.11 22.85
N ILE A 177 7.99 0.21 21.54
CA ILE A 177 9.01 1.13 21.01
C ILE A 177 8.76 2.55 21.52
N ALA A 178 7.49 2.97 21.54
CA ALA A 178 7.06 4.26 22.08
C ALA A 178 7.38 4.42 23.56
N GLY A 179 7.42 3.33 24.33
CA GLY A 179 7.82 3.32 25.74
C GLY A 179 9.24 3.84 26.01
N ARG A 180 10.07 4.09 24.99
CA ARG A 180 11.38 4.74 25.12
C ARG A 180 11.28 6.24 25.36
N PHE A 181 10.15 6.89 24.99
CA PHE A 181 9.88 8.30 25.23
C PHE A 181 9.30 8.52 26.62
N GLU A 182 9.60 9.66 27.22
CA GLU A 182 9.06 10.03 28.52
C GLU A 182 7.64 10.60 28.42
N SER A 183 7.38 11.44 27.40
CA SER A 183 6.08 12.08 27.23
C SER A 183 5.08 11.21 26.47
N GLU A 184 3.81 11.27 26.88
CA GLU A 184 2.71 10.62 26.16
C GLU A 184 2.52 11.21 24.76
N GLN A 185 2.83 12.48 24.56
CA GLN A 185 2.75 13.16 23.27
C GLN A 185 3.77 12.57 22.26
N ALA A 186 5.04 12.40 22.66
CA ALA A 186 6.05 11.79 21.81
C ALA A 186 5.72 10.30 21.52
N ARG A 187 5.17 9.59 22.49
CA ARG A 187 4.66 8.23 22.31
C ARG A 187 3.55 8.17 21.27
N ALA A 188 2.55 9.04 21.40
CA ALA A 188 1.44 9.12 20.45
C ALA A 188 1.91 9.53 19.05
N PHE A 189 2.85 10.48 18.96
CA PHE A 189 3.45 10.89 17.70
C PHE A 189 4.14 9.74 16.98
N LEU A 190 4.92 8.91 17.68
CA LEU A 190 5.56 7.74 17.07
C LEU A 190 4.54 6.71 16.59
N VAL A 191 3.49 6.46 17.40
CA VAL A 191 2.50 5.39 17.14
C VAL A 191 1.52 5.76 16.04
N ALA A 192 1.09 7.02 15.94
CA ALA A 192 0.01 7.41 15.03
C ALA A 192 0.26 7.05 13.55
N PRO A 193 1.47 7.20 12.98
CA PRO A 193 1.75 6.74 11.63
C PRO A 193 1.66 5.21 11.44
N ALA A 194 1.81 4.40 12.51
CA ALA A 194 1.59 2.97 12.42
C ALA A 194 0.13 2.61 12.14
N MET A 195 -0.80 3.53 12.46
CA MET A 195 -2.22 3.36 12.18
C MET A 195 -2.58 3.41 10.68
N HIS A 196 -1.61 3.67 9.80
CA HIS A 196 -1.78 3.39 8.36
C HIS A 196 -1.87 1.89 8.05
N ALA A 197 -1.28 1.05 8.91
CA ALA A 197 -1.57 -0.37 8.96
C ALA A 197 -2.85 -0.61 9.78
N ASP A 198 -3.51 -1.73 9.57
CA ASP A 198 -4.73 -2.13 10.30
C ASP A 198 -4.44 -2.72 11.69
N LEU A 199 -3.28 -2.41 12.27
CA LEU A 199 -2.78 -3.01 13.50
C LEU A 199 -3.05 -2.11 14.71
N ALA A 200 -3.49 -2.73 15.82
CA ALA A 200 -3.48 -2.05 17.11
C ALA A 200 -2.03 -1.74 17.55
N PRO A 201 -1.79 -0.65 18.30
CA PRO A 201 -0.45 -0.29 18.77
C PRO A 201 0.33 -1.41 19.46
N GLU A 202 -0.34 -2.25 20.24
CA GLU A 202 0.22 -3.40 20.97
C GLU A 202 0.38 -4.66 20.11
N ALA A 203 -0.12 -4.66 18.88
CA ALA A 203 -0.05 -5.84 18.03
C ALA A 203 1.40 -6.18 17.65
N PRO A 204 1.80 -7.48 17.67
CA PRO A 204 3.10 -7.89 17.19
C PRO A 204 3.36 -7.41 15.75
N GLY A 205 4.50 -6.75 15.54
CA GLY A 205 4.89 -6.19 14.25
C GLY A 205 4.41 -4.75 14.01
N ALA A 206 3.53 -4.17 14.84
CA ALA A 206 3.11 -2.78 14.69
C ALA A 206 4.29 -1.80 14.81
N GLY A 207 5.30 -2.15 15.60
CA GLY A 207 6.51 -1.35 15.79
C GLY A 207 7.30 -1.13 14.50
N VAL A 208 7.36 -2.11 13.60
CA VAL A 208 8.05 -1.95 12.32
C VAL A 208 7.33 -0.93 11.42
N TYR A 209 6.00 -0.89 11.46
CA TYR A 209 5.22 0.09 10.69
C TYR A 209 5.35 1.50 11.28
N ALA A 210 5.41 1.63 12.62
CA ALA A 210 5.70 2.91 13.27
C ALA A 210 7.05 3.48 12.82
N LEU A 211 8.11 2.67 12.90
CA LEU A 211 9.45 3.07 12.43
C LEU A 211 9.45 3.34 10.92
N LEU A 212 8.86 2.45 10.11
CA LEU A 212 8.83 2.59 8.67
C LEU A 212 8.20 3.91 8.24
N MET A 213 6.99 4.19 8.69
CA MET A 213 6.24 5.36 8.24
C MET A 213 6.90 6.67 8.69
N ASN A 214 7.41 6.71 9.92
CA ASN A 214 8.12 7.87 10.44
C ASN A 214 9.47 8.08 9.75
N LEU A 215 10.35 7.07 9.76
CA LEU A 215 11.72 7.22 9.24
C LEU A 215 11.75 7.33 7.71
N LEU A 216 10.83 6.65 7.00
CA LEU A 216 10.66 6.84 5.56
C LEU A 216 10.12 8.24 5.24
N GLY A 217 9.11 8.70 6.00
CA GLY A 217 8.58 10.06 5.88
C GLY A 217 9.62 11.14 6.16
N GLN A 218 10.48 10.94 7.15
CA GLN A 218 11.60 11.84 7.44
C GLN A 218 12.61 11.87 6.28
N ARG A 219 13.04 10.74 5.76
CA ARG A 219 14.08 10.65 4.72
C ARG A 219 13.59 11.06 3.33
N HIS A 220 12.39 10.61 2.96
CA HIS A 220 11.84 10.78 1.61
C HIS A 220 10.65 11.75 1.55
N GLY A 221 10.09 12.15 2.70
CA GLY A 221 8.89 12.97 2.77
C GLY A 221 7.61 12.17 2.51
N MET A 222 6.50 12.90 2.50
CA MET A 222 5.17 12.40 2.17
C MET A 222 4.66 13.15 0.92
N PRO A 223 5.19 12.84 -0.29
CA PRO A 223 4.81 13.58 -1.49
C PRO A 223 3.41 13.22 -1.97
N VAL A 224 2.82 14.15 -2.70
CA VAL A 224 1.64 13.92 -3.55
C VAL A 224 2.05 13.95 -5.02
N ALA A 225 1.31 13.26 -5.88
CA ALA A 225 1.48 13.45 -7.33
C ALA A 225 0.74 14.72 -7.77
N GLU A 226 1.36 15.53 -8.63
CA GLU A 226 0.73 16.71 -9.23
C GLU A 226 -0.54 16.29 -10.00
N GLY A 227 -1.64 16.95 -9.74
CA GLY A 227 -2.96 16.60 -10.27
C GLY A 227 -3.65 15.43 -9.57
N GLY A 228 -2.96 14.70 -8.68
CA GLY A 228 -3.47 13.58 -7.90
C GLY A 228 -2.81 12.24 -8.20
N THR A 229 -3.10 11.25 -7.37
CA THR A 229 -2.47 9.91 -7.45
C THR A 229 -2.74 9.21 -8.78
N GLY A 230 -3.83 9.55 -9.47
CA GLY A 230 -4.12 9.10 -10.84
C GLY A 230 -2.98 9.36 -11.83
N ALA A 231 -2.16 10.39 -11.60
CA ALA A 231 -1.00 10.70 -12.44
C ALA A 231 0.06 9.57 -12.44
N VAL A 232 0.20 8.83 -11.35
CA VAL A 232 1.09 7.65 -11.31
C VAL A 232 0.63 6.58 -12.29
N SER A 233 -0.67 6.27 -12.26
CA SER A 233 -1.26 5.26 -13.13
C SER A 233 -1.26 5.72 -14.60
N ALA A 234 -1.54 7.00 -14.85
CA ALA A 234 -1.48 7.59 -16.18
C ALA A 234 -0.07 7.54 -16.78
N ALA A 235 0.97 7.87 -16.01
CA ALA A 235 2.36 7.81 -16.44
C ALA A 235 2.81 6.36 -16.74
N LEU A 236 2.47 5.40 -15.88
CA LEU A 236 2.74 3.97 -16.12
C LEU A 236 2.02 3.48 -17.38
N ALA A 237 0.75 3.86 -17.58
CA ALA A 237 -0.02 3.48 -18.76
C ALA A 237 0.53 4.10 -20.05
N ALA A 238 0.96 5.37 -20.02
CA ALA A 238 1.59 6.03 -21.15
C ALA A 238 2.88 5.32 -21.55
N LYS A 239 3.75 5.03 -20.57
CA LYS A 239 5.00 4.31 -20.80
C LYS A 239 4.76 2.86 -21.29
N LEU A 240 3.73 2.19 -20.79
CA LEU A 240 3.34 0.85 -21.26
C LEU A 240 2.92 0.87 -22.74
N ARG A 241 2.14 1.88 -23.16
CA ARG A 241 1.74 2.04 -24.56
C ARG A 241 2.96 2.32 -25.45
N ASP A 242 3.88 3.15 -25.00
CA ASP A 242 5.15 3.45 -25.69
C ASP A 242 6.02 2.19 -25.85
N ALA A 243 6.00 1.29 -24.86
CA ALA A 243 6.64 -0.02 -24.93
C ALA A 243 5.85 -1.07 -25.76
N GLY A 244 4.79 -0.68 -26.47
CA GLY A 244 3.98 -1.55 -27.31
C GLY A 244 2.91 -2.38 -26.58
N GLY A 245 2.66 -2.12 -25.31
CA GLY A 245 1.59 -2.78 -24.55
C GLY A 245 0.19 -2.26 -24.92
N VAL A 246 -0.77 -3.17 -24.99
CA VAL A 246 -2.19 -2.86 -25.26
C VAL A 246 -2.95 -2.75 -23.94
N ILE A 247 -3.73 -1.68 -23.78
CA ILE A 247 -4.62 -1.47 -22.62
C ILE A 247 -6.05 -1.38 -23.14
N LEU A 248 -6.91 -2.25 -22.63
CA LEU A 248 -8.33 -2.31 -22.94
C LEU A 248 -9.13 -2.01 -21.66
N THR A 249 -9.75 -0.85 -21.59
CA THR A 249 -10.67 -0.42 -20.53
C THR A 249 -12.10 -0.84 -20.84
N GLY A 250 -13.00 -0.84 -19.84
CA GLY A 250 -14.36 -1.35 -19.98
C GLY A 250 -14.42 -2.87 -20.27
N ARG A 251 -13.36 -3.60 -19.96
CA ARG A 251 -13.21 -5.04 -20.22
C ARG A 251 -13.06 -5.80 -18.89
N ARG A 252 -14.17 -5.97 -18.19
CA ARG A 252 -14.22 -6.79 -16.97
C ARG A 252 -13.93 -8.25 -17.32
N VAL A 253 -12.90 -8.82 -16.68
CA VAL A 253 -12.62 -10.25 -16.77
C VAL A 253 -13.62 -11.00 -15.89
N GLU A 254 -14.37 -11.89 -16.51
CA GLU A 254 -15.42 -12.70 -15.88
C GLU A 254 -14.89 -14.10 -15.53
N ARG A 255 -13.98 -14.65 -16.36
CA ARG A 255 -13.44 -15.98 -16.19
C ARG A 255 -11.96 -16.05 -16.62
N ILE A 256 -11.18 -16.79 -15.86
CA ILE A 256 -9.83 -17.24 -16.26
C ILE A 256 -9.96 -18.61 -16.90
N ALA A 257 -9.58 -18.72 -18.17
CA ALA A 257 -9.60 -19.99 -18.88
C ALA A 257 -8.48 -20.90 -18.37
N VAL A 258 -8.84 -22.13 -17.99
CA VAL A 258 -7.90 -23.15 -17.48
C VAL A 258 -7.98 -24.40 -18.32
N SER A 259 -6.82 -24.92 -18.75
CA SER A 259 -6.72 -26.19 -19.48
C SER A 259 -5.45 -26.92 -19.04
N GLY A 260 -5.57 -28.23 -18.75
CA GLY A 260 -4.44 -29.04 -18.34
C GLY A 260 -3.65 -28.53 -17.12
N GLY A 261 -4.34 -27.92 -16.15
CA GLY A 261 -3.71 -27.34 -14.94
C GLY A 261 -2.91 -26.06 -15.22
N ARG A 262 -3.21 -25.37 -16.33
CA ARG A 262 -2.58 -24.12 -16.74
C ARG A 262 -3.62 -23.04 -17.03
N ALA A 263 -3.37 -21.81 -16.63
CA ALA A 263 -4.12 -20.66 -17.11
C ALA A 263 -3.72 -20.38 -18.57
N THR A 264 -4.72 -20.34 -19.46
CA THR A 264 -4.52 -20.20 -20.91
C THR A 264 -5.06 -18.87 -21.46
N GLY A 265 -5.80 -18.10 -20.67
CA GLY A 265 -6.36 -16.83 -21.10
C GLY A 265 -7.36 -16.25 -20.12
N ALA A 266 -7.97 -15.14 -20.51
CA ALA A 266 -9.03 -14.46 -19.76
C ALA A 266 -10.22 -14.15 -20.69
N GLU A 267 -11.43 -14.35 -20.20
CA GLU A 267 -12.66 -13.98 -20.89
C GLU A 267 -13.19 -12.66 -20.36
N ALA A 268 -13.46 -11.73 -21.26
CA ALA A 268 -14.02 -10.43 -20.96
C ALA A 268 -15.02 -9.99 -22.04
N GLY A 269 -16.26 -9.70 -21.65
CA GLY A 269 -17.31 -9.30 -22.58
C GLY A 269 -17.61 -10.35 -23.65
N GLY A 270 -17.54 -11.63 -23.32
CA GLY A 270 -17.78 -12.75 -24.24
C GLY A 270 -16.62 -13.07 -25.19
N GLU A 271 -15.49 -12.35 -25.10
CA GLU A 271 -14.30 -12.58 -25.91
C GLU A 271 -13.19 -13.25 -25.09
N LEU A 272 -12.53 -14.28 -25.63
CA LEU A 272 -11.38 -14.93 -25.03
C LEU A 272 -10.08 -14.26 -25.53
N PHE A 273 -9.28 -13.75 -24.58
CA PHE A 273 -7.92 -13.24 -24.78
C PHE A 273 -6.93 -14.34 -24.39
N GLU A 274 -6.20 -14.89 -25.35
CA GLU A 274 -5.28 -16.00 -25.11
C GLU A 274 -3.96 -15.51 -24.50
N ALA A 275 -3.50 -16.20 -23.44
CA ALA A 275 -2.22 -16.00 -22.79
C ALA A 275 -1.26 -17.16 -23.11
N ARG A 276 -0.32 -16.96 -24.04
CA ARG A 276 0.61 -18.01 -24.48
C ARG A 276 1.60 -18.41 -23.40
N ARG A 277 2.05 -17.45 -22.56
CA ARG A 277 3.10 -17.66 -21.56
C ARG A 277 2.63 -17.43 -20.15
N ALA A 278 1.95 -16.31 -19.86
CA ALA A 278 1.56 -15.93 -18.52
C ALA A 278 0.23 -15.17 -18.47
N LEU A 279 -0.52 -15.40 -17.40
CA LEU A 279 -1.61 -14.55 -16.95
C LEU A 279 -1.22 -13.95 -15.61
N ILE A 280 -1.21 -12.61 -15.53
CA ILE A 280 -0.90 -11.86 -14.30
C ILE A 280 -2.20 -11.29 -13.74
N ALA A 281 -2.58 -11.69 -12.54
CA ALA A 281 -3.80 -11.23 -11.89
C ALA A 281 -3.46 -10.15 -10.82
N ALA A 282 -3.72 -8.89 -11.14
CA ALA A 282 -3.55 -7.77 -10.22
C ALA A 282 -4.83 -7.49 -9.41
N VAL A 283 -5.52 -8.54 -9.03
CA VAL A 283 -6.75 -8.54 -8.24
C VAL A 283 -6.60 -9.44 -7.02
N HIS A 284 -7.50 -9.31 -6.04
CA HIS A 284 -7.45 -10.09 -4.80
C HIS A 284 -7.49 -11.61 -5.10
N PRO A 285 -6.73 -12.44 -4.36
CA PRO A 285 -6.67 -13.89 -4.60
C PRO A 285 -8.02 -14.60 -4.56
N ASP A 286 -8.95 -14.15 -3.72
CA ASP A 286 -10.31 -14.69 -3.67
C ASP A 286 -11.06 -14.49 -4.99
N LEU A 287 -10.90 -13.32 -5.62
CA LEU A 287 -11.46 -13.06 -6.96
C LEU A 287 -10.80 -13.94 -8.03
N VAL A 288 -9.49 -14.19 -7.91
CA VAL A 288 -8.77 -15.10 -8.81
C VAL A 288 -9.32 -16.51 -8.71
N VAL A 289 -9.55 -17.00 -7.49
CA VAL A 289 -10.15 -18.32 -7.27
C VAL A 289 -11.56 -18.40 -7.87
N ARG A 290 -12.39 -17.37 -7.68
CA ARG A 290 -13.74 -17.30 -8.27
C ARG A 290 -13.70 -17.32 -9.80
N MET A 291 -12.83 -16.52 -10.43
CA MET A 291 -12.72 -16.43 -11.89
C MET A 291 -12.15 -17.71 -12.52
N ALA A 292 -11.22 -18.40 -11.86
CA ALA A 292 -10.60 -19.61 -12.40
C ALA A 292 -11.41 -20.90 -12.09
N GLY A 293 -12.39 -20.80 -11.21
CA GLY A 293 -13.13 -21.93 -10.63
C GLY A 293 -12.34 -22.60 -9.49
N PRO A 294 -12.94 -22.77 -8.30
CA PRO A 294 -12.27 -23.38 -7.15
C PRO A 294 -11.77 -24.80 -7.42
N GLU A 295 -12.44 -25.54 -8.30
CA GLU A 295 -12.06 -26.90 -8.75
C GLU A 295 -10.69 -26.93 -9.45
N SER A 296 -10.20 -25.79 -9.92
CA SER A 296 -8.90 -25.66 -10.59
C SER A 296 -7.72 -25.67 -9.60
N PHE A 297 -7.98 -25.58 -8.28
CA PHE A 297 -6.96 -25.45 -7.25
C PHE A 297 -6.96 -26.63 -6.27
N PRO A 298 -5.81 -27.03 -5.75
CA PRO A 298 -5.74 -28.01 -4.67
C PRO A 298 -6.50 -27.52 -3.41
N PRO A 299 -7.19 -28.41 -2.68
CA PRO A 299 -7.94 -28.02 -1.46
C PRO A 299 -7.08 -27.27 -0.43
N ALA A 300 -5.81 -27.65 -0.27
CA ALA A 300 -4.88 -26.98 0.65
C ALA A 300 -4.58 -25.52 0.25
N ALA A 301 -4.56 -25.21 -1.04
CA ALA A 301 -4.37 -23.84 -1.53
C ALA A 301 -5.63 -22.99 -1.31
N LEU A 302 -6.82 -23.55 -1.53
CA LEU A 302 -8.08 -22.89 -1.23
C LEU A 302 -8.23 -22.57 0.27
N GLU A 303 -7.79 -23.51 1.12
CA GLU A 303 -7.81 -23.28 2.57
C GLU A 303 -6.91 -22.11 2.99
N GLN A 304 -5.77 -21.92 2.33
CA GLN A 304 -4.90 -20.75 2.59
C GLN A 304 -5.58 -19.44 2.24
N ILE A 305 -6.32 -19.37 1.10
CA ILE A 305 -7.09 -18.18 0.73
C ILE A 305 -8.22 -17.92 1.73
N ARG A 306 -8.93 -18.97 2.18
CA ARG A 306 -9.97 -18.80 3.24
C ARG A 306 -9.43 -18.30 4.57
N ARG A 307 -8.18 -18.65 4.92
CA ARG A 307 -7.50 -18.19 6.14
C ARG A 307 -6.84 -16.83 6.00
N PHE A 308 -6.67 -16.35 4.77
CA PHE A 308 -6.11 -15.03 4.53
C PHE A 308 -7.15 -13.98 4.94
N ARG A 309 -6.85 -13.25 6.01
CA ARG A 309 -7.76 -12.27 6.61
C ARG A 309 -7.61 -10.93 5.91
N LEU A 310 -8.73 -10.29 5.65
CA LEU A 310 -8.77 -8.88 5.28
C LEU A 310 -8.30 -8.01 6.44
N GLY A 311 -7.83 -6.81 6.13
CA GLY A 311 -7.62 -5.75 7.09
C GLY A 311 -8.93 -5.14 7.58
N LEU A 312 -8.84 -4.09 8.38
CA LEU A 312 -10.00 -3.30 8.77
C LEU A 312 -10.58 -2.58 7.55
N GLY A 313 -11.89 -2.40 7.54
CA GLY A 313 -12.54 -1.51 6.60
C GLY A 313 -12.10 -0.07 6.82
N THR A 314 -12.31 0.75 5.80
CA THR A 314 -11.93 2.16 5.81
C THR A 314 -13.17 3.02 5.65
N PHE A 315 -13.39 3.93 6.59
CA PHE A 315 -14.33 5.04 6.44
C PHE A 315 -13.54 6.25 5.99
N LYS A 316 -13.70 6.62 4.72
CA LYS A 316 -12.97 7.72 4.10
C LYS A 316 -13.87 8.93 3.91
N VAL A 317 -13.31 10.12 4.01
CA VAL A 317 -14.04 11.36 3.75
C VAL A 317 -13.21 12.29 2.86
N ASP A 318 -13.90 12.92 1.92
CA ASP A 318 -13.41 14.00 1.08
C ASP A 318 -14.15 15.29 1.46
N TRP A 319 -13.41 16.38 1.66
CA TRP A 319 -13.97 17.71 1.91
C TRP A 319 -13.47 18.71 0.88
N ALA A 320 -14.39 19.46 0.28
CA ALA A 320 -14.13 20.71 -0.42
C ALA A 320 -14.23 21.86 0.59
N LEU A 321 -13.18 22.67 0.71
CA LEU A 321 -13.06 23.70 1.74
C LEU A 321 -12.95 25.10 1.15
N ASP A 322 -13.54 26.09 1.83
CA ASP A 322 -13.46 27.51 1.50
C ASP A 322 -12.13 28.18 1.91
N GLY A 323 -11.21 27.44 2.43
CA GLY A 323 -9.88 27.90 2.85
C GLY A 323 -9.07 26.76 3.44
N PRO A 324 -7.83 27.02 3.89
CA PRO A 324 -7.00 26.02 4.55
C PRO A 324 -7.62 25.64 5.90
N VAL A 325 -7.37 24.39 6.34
CA VAL A 325 -7.81 23.93 7.67
C VAL A 325 -7.23 24.83 8.77
N PRO A 326 -8.05 25.40 9.66
CA PRO A 326 -7.64 26.41 10.63
C PRO A 326 -6.99 25.78 11.88
N TRP A 327 -5.98 24.93 11.69
CA TRP A 327 -5.28 24.30 12.79
C TRP A 327 -4.76 25.30 13.81
N LEU A 328 -4.95 25.02 15.09
CA LEU A 328 -4.39 25.84 16.17
C LEU A 328 -2.86 25.79 16.18
N ALA A 329 -2.28 24.60 16.00
CA ALA A 329 -0.84 24.41 15.93
C ALA A 329 -0.29 24.79 14.54
N GLU A 330 0.77 25.59 14.49
CA GLU A 330 1.40 26.05 13.25
C GLU A 330 1.97 24.88 12.44
N GLU A 331 2.57 23.91 13.11
CA GLU A 331 3.13 22.71 12.50
C GLU A 331 2.09 21.98 11.63
N CYS A 332 0.86 21.87 12.12
CA CYS A 332 -0.25 21.22 11.38
C CYS A 332 -0.69 22.03 10.15
N ARG A 333 -0.57 23.37 10.17
CA ARG A 333 -0.86 24.22 8.99
C ARG A 333 0.13 24.02 7.86
N ARG A 334 1.30 23.48 8.14
CA ARG A 334 2.40 23.27 7.19
C ARG A 334 2.59 21.81 6.79
N ALA A 335 1.91 20.89 7.47
CA ALA A 335 2.07 19.46 7.28
C ALA A 335 1.19 18.93 6.15
N GLY A 336 1.78 18.11 5.27
CA GLY A 336 1.02 17.39 4.25
C GLY A 336 0.06 16.39 4.86
N VAL A 337 0.52 15.65 5.88
CA VAL A 337 -0.28 14.67 6.63
C VAL A 337 -0.45 15.13 8.08
N VAL A 338 -1.66 15.02 8.61
CA VAL A 338 -1.95 15.27 10.04
C VAL A 338 -2.62 14.03 10.62
N HIS A 339 -2.01 13.49 11.69
CA HIS A 339 -2.59 12.38 12.44
C HIS A 339 -3.31 12.93 13.67
N VAL A 340 -4.58 12.58 13.84
CA VAL A 340 -5.36 12.98 15.03
C VAL A 340 -5.66 11.74 15.87
N GLY A 341 -5.13 11.74 17.10
CA GLY A 341 -5.31 10.67 18.07
C GLY A 341 -4.66 11.07 19.38
N ASP A 342 -5.43 11.16 20.48
CA ASP A 342 -5.01 11.82 21.70
C ASP A 342 -3.82 11.12 22.40
N THR A 343 -3.90 9.80 22.57
CA THR A 343 -2.92 8.98 23.31
C THR A 343 -2.79 7.61 22.68
N VAL A 344 -1.69 6.91 22.96
CA VAL A 344 -1.50 5.51 22.54
C VAL A 344 -2.69 4.65 22.99
N ARG A 345 -3.16 4.82 24.23
CA ARG A 345 -4.31 4.09 24.76
C ARG A 345 -5.62 4.40 24.02
N ALA A 346 -5.83 5.64 23.60
CA ALA A 346 -7.01 6.02 22.81
C ALA A 346 -6.98 5.37 21.42
N MET A 347 -5.82 5.37 20.75
CA MET A 347 -5.60 4.72 19.46
C MET A 347 -5.79 3.20 19.56
N SER A 348 -5.25 2.56 20.59
CA SER A 348 -5.44 1.13 20.91
C SER A 348 -6.93 0.78 21.07
N ARG A 349 -7.65 1.62 21.82
CA ARG A 349 -9.09 1.43 22.01
C ARG A 349 -9.87 1.57 20.70
N ALA A 350 -9.58 2.58 19.88
CA ALA A 350 -10.24 2.77 18.59
C ALA A 350 -10.00 1.57 17.66
N ALA A 351 -8.76 1.05 17.60
CA ALA A 351 -8.42 -0.14 16.84
C ALA A 351 -9.15 -1.38 17.33
N TRP A 352 -9.23 -1.55 18.65
CA TRP A 352 -10.00 -2.66 19.26
C TRP A 352 -11.49 -2.57 18.93
N GLU A 353 -12.11 -1.38 19.09
CA GLU A 353 -13.52 -1.15 18.77
C GLU A 353 -13.81 -1.51 17.30
N ALA A 354 -13.00 -1.03 16.36
CA ALA A 354 -13.14 -1.34 14.94
C ALA A 354 -13.00 -2.85 14.66
N ALA A 355 -11.98 -3.50 15.24
CA ALA A 355 -11.73 -4.93 15.06
C ALA A 355 -12.86 -5.82 15.62
N HIS A 356 -13.63 -5.31 16.59
CA HIS A 356 -14.79 -6.01 17.16
C HIS A 356 -16.13 -5.58 16.54
N GLY A 357 -16.11 -4.94 15.37
CA GLY A 357 -17.29 -4.56 14.63
C GLY A 357 -18.01 -3.32 15.17
N LEU A 358 -17.39 -2.57 16.07
CA LEU A 358 -17.98 -1.36 16.63
C LEU A 358 -17.47 -0.11 15.90
N LEU A 359 -18.34 0.86 15.65
CA LEU A 359 -17.90 2.19 15.24
C LEU A 359 -17.14 2.85 16.39
N PRO A 360 -15.87 3.24 16.21
CA PRO A 360 -15.04 3.78 17.29
C PRO A 360 -15.64 5.03 17.93
N ALA A 361 -15.61 5.08 19.28
CA ALA A 361 -16.08 6.24 20.03
C ALA A 361 -15.24 7.49 19.75
N ARG A 362 -13.93 7.30 19.62
CA ARG A 362 -12.94 8.32 19.25
C ARG A 362 -12.06 7.75 18.14
N PRO A 363 -12.42 7.95 16.86
CA PRO A 363 -11.63 7.40 15.76
C PRO A 363 -10.25 8.07 15.71
N THR A 364 -9.22 7.29 15.45
CA THR A 364 -7.92 7.82 15.03
C THR A 364 -8.03 8.23 13.58
N LEU A 365 -7.63 9.48 13.27
CA LEU A 365 -7.74 10.02 11.92
C LEU A 365 -6.38 10.16 11.26
N ILE A 366 -6.33 9.80 9.99
CA ILE A 366 -5.25 10.11 9.08
C ILE A 366 -5.80 11.11 8.08
N LEU A 367 -5.28 12.33 8.12
CA LEU A 367 -5.75 13.45 7.32
C LEU A 367 -4.65 13.92 6.38
N GLY A 368 -5.02 14.29 5.17
CA GLY A 368 -4.11 14.80 4.16
C GLY A 368 -4.54 16.14 3.60
N GLN A 369 -3.60 17.06 3.47
CA GLN A 369 -3.78 18.41 2.93
C GLN A 369 -3.03 18.55 1.59
N PRO A 370 -3.47 17.86 0.51
CA PRO A 370 -2.71 17.83 -0.74
C PRO A 370 -2.54 19.20 -1.40
N THR A 371 -3.46 20.14 -1.18
CA THR A 371 -3.39 21.51 -1.71
C THR A 371 -2.22 22.33 -1.16
N LEU A 372 -1.60 21.93 -0.04
CA LEU A 372 -0.38 22.58 0.45
C LEU A 372 0.83 22.33 -0.46
N ALA A 373 0.86 21.18 -1.13
CA ALA A 373 1.91 20.81 -2.07
C ALA A 373 1.48 21.08 -3.53
N ASP A 374 0.21 20.90 -3.84
CA ASP A 374 -0.37 20.99 -5.19
C ASP A 374 -1.65 21.85 -5.18
N PRO A 375 -1.53 23.17 -5.37
CA PRO A 375 -2.69 24.06 -5.42
C PRO A 375 -3.67 23.76 -6.57
N SER A 376 -3.26 23.01 -7.59
CA SER A 376 -4.14 22.65 -8.72
C SER A 376 -5.28 21.69 -8.35
N ARG A 377 -5.25 21.16 -7.10
CA ARG A 377 -6.27 20.24 -6.58
C ARG A 377 -7.62 20.89 -6.25
N ALA A 378 -7.66 22.22 -6.18
CA ALA A 378 -8.87 22.98 -5.90
C ALA A 378 -8.87 24.31 -6.67
N PRO A 379 -10.01 24.99 -6.83
CA PRO A 379 -10.06 26.35 -7.36
C PRO A 379 -9.21 27.32 -6.52
N ALA A 380 -8.78 28.43 -7.12
CA ALA A 380 -7.93 29.42 -6.47
C ALA A 380 -8.49 29.87 -5.10
N GLY A 381 -7.66 29.81 -4.05
CA GLY A 381 -8.02 30.14 -2.69
C GLY A 381 -8.86 29.07 -1.96
N LYS A 382 -9.22 28.00 -2.62
CA LYS A 382 -9.93 26.86 -2.03
C LYS A 382 -8.97 25.71 -1.73
N HIS A 383 -9.42 24.79 -0.89
CA HIS A 383 -8.60 23.63 -0.47
C HIS A 383 -9.39 22.33 -0.52
N VAL A 384 -8.69 21.22 -0.59
CA VAL A 384 -9.23 19.90 -0.32
C VAL A 384 -8.60 19.32 0.95
N LEU A 385 -9.42 18.67 1.74
CA LEU A 385 -8.96 17.77 2.80
C LEU A 385 -9.38 16.36 2.41
N TRP A 386 -8.47 15.42 2.55
CA TRP A 386 -8.65 14.00 2.39
C TRP A 386 -8.42 13.34 3.74
N GLY A 387 -9.24 12.36 4.12
CA GLY A 387 -9.01 11.71 5.38
C GLY A 387 -9.71 10.37 5.50
N TYR A 388 -9.23 9.55 6.45
CA TYR A 388 -9.89 8.31 6.80
C TYR A 388 -9.67 7.91 8.26
N ALA A 389 -10.55 7.01 8.70
CA ALA A 389 -10.44 6.25 9.93
C ALA A 389 -10.64 4.77 9.63
N HIS A 390 -9.97 3.90 10.36
CA HIS A 390 -10.32 2.49 10.35
C HIS A 390 -11.68 2.26 11.01
N ALA A 391 -12.48 1.43 10.35
CA ALA A 391 -13.82 1.10 10.78
C ALA A 391 -14.13 -0.37 10.40
N PRO A 392 -15.13 -0.99 11.01
CA PRO A 392 -15.56 -2.33 10.59
C PRO A 392 -16.12 -2.31 9.17
N ALA A 393 -15.83 -3.32 8.36
CA ALA A 393 -16.43 -3.49 7.03
C ALA A 393 -17.98 -3.48 7.12
N VAL A 394 -18.52 -4.22 8.08
CA VAL A 394 -19.93 -4.23 8.46
C VAL A 394 -20.03 -3.96 9.95
N PRO A 395 -20.51 -2.78 10.39
CA PRO A 395 -20.65 -2.50 11.79
C PRO A 395 -21.76 -3.34 12.42
N VAL A 396 -21.49 -3.88 13.62
CA VAL A 396 -22.47 -4.60 14.43
C VAL A 396 -22.98 -3.74 15.59
N GLY A 397 -22.34 -2.61 15.87
CA GLY A 397 -22.71 -1.67 16.93
C GLY A 397 -21.92 -0.36 16.84
N ASP A 398 -22.17 0.48 17.82
CA ASP A 398 -21.51 1.79 18.00
C ASP A 398 -21.00 1.90 19.44
N ALA A 399 -19.72 2.19 19.64
CA ALA A 399 -19.10 2.26 20.96
C ALA A 399 -19.66 3.39 21.84
N LEU A 400 -20.22 4.46 21.25
CA LEU A 400 -20.96 5.51 21.98
C LEU A 400 -22.43 5.18 22.21
N ARG A 401 -23.00 4.25 21.41
CA ARG A 401 -24.41 3.91 21.42
C ARG A 401 -24.59 2.39 21.44
N PRO A 402 -24.26 1.68 22.55
CA PRO A 402 -24.17 0.21 22.57
C PRO A 402 -25.45 -0.53 22.16
N ARG A 403 -26.61 0.15 22.18
CA ARG A 403 -27.92 -0.43 21.78
C ARG A 403 -28.29 -0.14 20.33
N ALA A 404 -27.52 0.68 19.61
CA ALA A 404 -27.76 0.95 18.20
C ALA A 404 -27.31 -0.27 17.38
N LYS A 405 -28.18 -0.77 16.50
CA LYS A 405 -27.78 -1.73 15.47
C LYS A 405 -26.86 -0.99 14.50
N GLY A 406 -25.64 -1.52 14.31
CA GLY A 406 -24.68 -0.96 13.38
C GLY A 406 -25.04 -1.33 11.95
N GLU A 407 -25.50 -0.36 11.17
CA GLU A 407 -25.66 -0.45 9.73
C GLU A 407 -25.11 0.85 9.14
N TRP A 408 -24.27 0.77 8.12
CA TRP A 408 -23.73 1.97 7.50
C TRP A 408 -24.83 2.92 7.01
N SER A 409 -25.91 2.42 6.44
CA SER A 409 -27.05 3.22 5.99
C SER A 409 -27.64 4.16 7.05
N ARG A 410 -27.49 3.80 8.33
CA ARG A 410 -28.01 4.57 9.49
C ARG A 410 -26.92 5.29 10.28
N SER A 411 -25.67 4.89 10.10
CA SER A 411 -24.57 5.32 10.95
C SER A 411 -23.60 6.27 10.26
N THR A 412 -23.63 6.36 8.93
CA THR A 412 -22.69 7.15 8.14
C THR A 412 -22.64 8.61 8.61
N GLU A 413 -23.78 9.29 8.70
CA GLU A 413 -23.80 10.71 9.06
C GLU A 413 -23.33 10.93 10.51
N SER A 414 -23.78 10.10 11.44
CA SER A 414 -23.36 10.22 12.85
C SER A 414 -21.89 9.90 13.07
N PHE A 415 -21.30 9.02 12.26
CA PHE A 415 -19.88 8.73 12.34
C PHE A 415 -19.05 9.82 11.65
N LEU A 416 -19.54 10.37 10.53
CA LEU A 416 -18.96 11.52 9.85
C LEU A 416 -18.91 12.75 10.79
N GLU A 417 -20.02 13.05 11.48
CA GLU A 417 -20.05 14.13 12.46
C GLU A 417 -19.00 13.92 13.57
N ARG A 418 -18.80 12.68 14.03
CA ARG A 418 -17.78 12.32 15.02
C ARG A 418 -16.36 12.57 14.49
N VAL A 419 -16.10 12.25 13.22
CA VAL A 419 -14.84 12.54 12.54
C VAL A 419 -14.61 14.04 12.48
N GLU A 420 -15.60 14.82 12.06
CA GLU A 420 -15.50 16.28 11.99
C GLU A 420 -15.31 16.95 13.35
N LEU A 421 -15.98 16.46 14.38
CA LEU A 421 -15.78 16.95 15.76
C LEU A 421 -14.36 16.68 16.26
N ALA A 422 -13.73 15.57 15.87
CA ALA A 422 -12.34 15.30 16.20
C ALA A 422 -11.38 16.27 15.51
N ILE A 423 -11.68 16.70 14.28
CA ILE A 423 -10.92 17.74 13.57
C ILE A 423 -11.15 19.09 14.23
N GLU A 424 -12.41 19.46 14.47
CA GLU A 424 -12.83 20.74 15.07
C GLU A 424 -12.16 21.00 16.42
N ALA A 425 -11.91 19.95 17.23
CA ALA A 425 -11.23 20.05 18.52
C ALA A 425 -9.80 20.62 18.41
N HIS A 426 -9.13 20.45 17.26
CA HIS A 426 -7.78 20.96 16.99
C HIS A 426 -7.74 22.07 15.93
N ALA A 427 -8.85 22.30 15.24
CA ALA A 427 -9.02 23.28 14.17
C ALA A 427 -10.39 23.97 14.27
N PRO A 428 -10.62 24.81 15.31
CA PRO A 428 -11.89 25.50 15.48
C PRO A 428 -12.29 26.33 14.26
N GLY A 429 -13.56 26.20 13.82
CA GLY A 429 -14.06 26.81 12.59
C GLY A 429 -13.87 25.95 11.34
N PHE A 430 -13.33 24.73 11.46
CA PHE A 430 -13.20 23.81 10.33
C PHE A 430 -14.54 23.53 9.66
N ARG A 431 -15.58 23.24 10.43
CA ARG A 431 -16.91 22.89 9.93
C ARG A 431 -17.56 24.04 9.15
N GLU A 432 -17.24 25.30 9.49
CA GLU A 432 -17.74 26.49 8.79
C GLU A 432 -17.08 26.66 7.40
N LEU A 433 -15.89 26.08 7.19
CA LEU A 433 -15.19 26.13 5.91
C LEU A 433 -15.66 25.02 4.94
N VAL A 434 -16.46 24.05 5.38
CA VAL A 434 -16.88 22.94 4.54
C VAL A 434 -17.91 23.40 3.52
N LEU A 435 -17.51 23.45 2.26
CA LEU A 435 -18.40 23.75 1.11
C LEU A 435 -19.21 22.51 0.70
N ALA A 436 -18.55 21.35 0.67
CA ALA A 436 -19.17 20.06 0.42
C ALA A 436 -18.30 18.94 1.01
N ARG A 437 -18.93 17.80 1.27
CA ARG A 437 -18.25 16.61 1.79
C ARG A 437 -18.85 15.35 1.18
N ARG A 438 -18.01 14.31 1.06
CA ARG A 438 -18.46 12.97 0.69
C ARG A 438 -17.81 11.95 1.62
N ALA A 439 -18.65 11.22 2.35
CA ALA A 439 -18.22 10.03 3.07
C ALA A 439 -18.27 8.82 2.14
N TRP A 440 -17.27 7.97 2.26
CA TRP A 440 -17.16 6.67 1.61
C TRP A 440 -17.15 5.62 2.71
N THR A 441 -18.19 4.83 2.78
CA THR A 441 -18.22 3.65 3.65
C THR A 441 -17.34 2.54 3.06
N PRO A 442 -16.97 1.51 3.82
CA PRO A 442 -16.30 0.33 3.28
C PRO A 442 -17.02 -0.27 2.07
N ALA A 443 -18.34 -0.29 2.07
CA ALA A 443 -19.14 -0.78 0.94
C ALA A 443 -19.04 0.13 -0.29
N ASP A 444 -18.99 1.45 -0.10
CA ASP A 444 -18.80 2.41 -1.21
C ASP A 444 -17.43 2.28 -1.85
N LEU A 445 -16.38 2.03 -1.05
CA LEU A 445 -15.03 1.79 -1.55
C LEU A 445 -14.94 0.49 -2.35
N GLU A 446 -15.56 -0.60 -1.87
CA GLU A 446 -15.64 -1.87 -2.59
C GLU A 446 -16.45 -1.72 -3.90
N ALA A 447 -17.54 -0.94 -3.88
CA ALA A 447 -18.31 -0.65 -5.09
C ALA A 447 -17.51 0.17 -6.13
N ALA A 448 -16.67 1.11 -5.67
CA ALA A 448 -15.82 1.93 -6.53
C ALA A 448 -14.61 1.17 -7.09
N ASP A 449 -14.07 0.22 -6.34
CA ASP A 449 -13.03 -0.71 -6.77
C ASP A 449 -13.30 -2.09 -6.13
N PRO A 450 -13.85 -3.05 -6.91
CA PRO A 450 -14.20 -4.38 -6.40
C PRO A 450 -13.01 -5.20 -5.85
N ASN A 451 -11.79 -4.72 -6.01
CA ASN A 451 -10.60 -5.31 -5.42
C ASN A 451 -10.42 -4.94 -3.94
N LEU A 452 -11.10 -3.88 -3.48
CA LEU A 452 -11.08 -3.42 -2.08
C LEU A 452 -12.17 -4.15 -1.27
N LEU A 453 -12.03 -5.47 -1.15
CA LEU A 453 -13.01 -6.32 -0.43
C LEU A 453 -13.21 -5.83 1.01
N GLY A 454 -14.47 -5.62 1.40
CA GLY A 454 -14.82 -5.10 2.72
C GLY A 454 -14.30 -3.69 3.01
N GLY A 455 -13.91 -2.93 1.97
CA GLY A 455 -13.30 -1.61 2.12
C GLY A 455 -11.87 -1.63 2.67
N ASP A 456 -11.21 -2.79 2.63
CA ASP A 456 -9.80 -2.94 3.00
C ASP A 456 -8.89 -2.34 1.93
N ILE A 457 -8.33 -1.15 2.21
CA ILE A 457 -7.44 -0.42 1.29
C ILE A 457 -6.02 -0.98 1.19
N ILE A 458 -5.65 -1.91 2.07
CA ILE A 458 -4.34 -2.56 2.08
C ILE A 458 -4.34 -3.97 1.49
N ASN A 459 -5.54 -4.49 1.16
CA ASN A 459 -5.76 -5.75 0.46
C ASN A 459 -5.22 -6.97 1.21
N GLY A 460 -5.60 -7.07 2.47
CA GLY A 460 -5.21 -8.10 3.43
C GLY A 460 -4.44 -7.55 4.64
N SER A 461 -4.76 -8.03 5.84
CA SER A 461 -4.19 -7.54 7.09
C SER A 461 -2.66 -7.55 7.10
N PHE A 462 -2.08 -6.55 7.74
CA PHE A 462 -0.63 -6.46 7.99
C PHE A 462 -0.17 -7.23 9.23
N ALA A 463 -1.02 -8.04 9.85
CA ALA A 463 -0.64 -8.91 10.94
C ALA A 463 0.59 -9.77 10.59
N ILE A 464 1.51 -9.94 11.55
CA ILE A 464 2.82 -10.57 11.31
C ILE A 464 2.70 -12.01 10.78
N ASP A 465 1.66 -12.73 11.17
CA ASP A 465 1.34 -14.08 10.72
C ASP A 465 0.78 -14.13 9.28
N GLN A 466 0.57 -12.97 8.65
CA GLN A 466 0.14 -12.82 7.26
C GLN A 466 1.17 -12.10 6.38
N GLN A 467 2.44 -12.09 6.79
CA GLN A 467 3.50 -11.47 6.02
C GLN A 467 4.40 -12.51 5.33
N LEU A 468 5.18 -12.06 4.36
CA LEU A 468 6.16 -12.87 3.63
C LEU A 468 5.53 -14.12 3.00
N VAL A 469 5.98 -15.30 3.37
CA VAL A 469 5.52 -16.60 2.83
C VAL A 469 4.05 -16.90 3.15
N PHE A 470 3.50 -16.26 4.18
CA PHE A 470 2.10 -16.41 4.59
C PHE A 470 1.14 -15.45 3.89
N ARG A 471 1.63 -14.59 2.98
CA ARG A 471 0.83 -13.64 2.22
C ARG A 471 0.71 -14.05 0.75
N PRO A 472 -0.43 -14.59 0.26
CA PRO A 472 -1.60 -15.04 1.04
C PRO A 472 -1.44 -16.45 1.60
N GLY A 473 -0.35 -17.16 1.32
CA GLY A 473 -0.02 -18.47 1.85
C GLY A 473 1.08 -19.19 1.08
N PRO A 474 1.67 -20.25 1.64
CA PRO A 474 2.83 -20.94 1.05
C PRO A 474 2.60 -21.51 -0.35
N ALA A 475 1.38 -21.95 -0.69
CA ALA A 475 1.07 -22.46 -2.04
C ALA A 475 1.07 -21.33 -3.11
N TRP A 476 1.01 -20.08 -2.68
CA TRP A 476 0.99 -18.88 -3.51
C TRP A 476 2.31 -18.08 -3.42
N TRP A 477 3.34 -18.71 -2.87
CA TRP A 477 4.63 -18.09 -2.62
C TRP A 477 5.32 -17.62 -3.90
N ARG A 478 6.09 -16.55 -3.81
CA ARG A 478 6.83 -15.93 -4.91
C ARG A 478 5.93 -15.50 -6.07
N TRP A 479 4.79 -14.89 -5.74
CA TRP A 479 3.85 -14.32 -6.73
C TRP A 479 3.28 -15.36 -7.71
N GLY A 480 3.55 -16.65 -7.51
CA GLY A 480 3.01 -17.74 -8.29
C GLY A 480 1.63 -18.19 -7.79
N SER A 481 1.10 -19.22 -8.43
CA SER A 481 -0.09 -19.94 -8.00
C SER A 481 0.07 -21.43 -8.23
N PRO A 482 -0.81 -22.28 -7.68
CA PRO A 482 -0.86 -23.70 -8.04
C PRO A 482 -1.14 -23.98 -9.51
N LEU A 483 -1.80 -23.05 -10.22
CA LEU A 483 -2.01 -23.13 -11.66
C LEU A 483 -0.78 -22.65 -12.42
N LYS A 484 -0.26 -23.47 -13.33
CA LYS A 484 0.86 -23.09 -14.18
C LYS A 484 0.52 -21.83 -15.00
N GLY A 485 1.45 -20.90 -15.09
CA GLY A 485 1.30 -19.69 -15.88
C GLY A 485 0.39 -18.62 -15.29
N LEU A 486 -0.16 -18.82 -14.08
CA LEU A 486 -0.93 -17.83 -13.35
C LEU A 486 -0.08 -17.23 -12.21
N TYR A 487 0.01 -15.89 -12.17
CA TYR A 487 0.78 -15.14 -11.19
C TYR A 487 -0.10 -14.09 -10.50
N LEU A 488 0.10 -13.89 -9.19
CA LEU A 488 -0.59 -12.90 -8.41
C LEU A 488 0.22 -11.61 -8.31
N ALA A 489 -0.43 -10.48 -8.55
CA ALA A 489 0.21 -9.17 -8.62
C ALA A 489 -0.48 -8.11 -7.74
N SER A 490 -1.56 -8.44 -7.03
CA SER A 490 -2.25 -7.47 -6.16
C SER A 490 -1.47 -7.19 -4.87
N ALA A 491 -1.92 -6.22 -4.09
CA ALA A 491 -1.36 -5.92 -2.76
C ALA A 491 -1.55 -7.07 -1.75
N ALA A 492 -2.33 -8.11 -2.10
CA ALA A 492 -2.44 -9.33 -1.31
C ALA A 492 -1.23 -10.27 -1.41
N VAL A 493 -0.17 -9.89 -2.14
CA VAL A 493 1.12 -10.59 -2.16
C VAL A 493 2.24 -9.65 -1.66
N PRO A 494 3.41 -10.17 -1.24
CA PRO A 494 4.52 -9.32 -0.82
C PRO A 494 4.97 -8.34 -1.93
N PRO A 495 5.34 -7.11 -1.56
CA PRO A 495 5.51 -6.56 -0.21
C PRO A 495 4.22 -6.09 0.48
N GLY A 496 3.06 -6.12 -0.17
CA GLY A 496 1.79 -5.74 0.44
C GLY A 496 1.20 -4.45 -0.09
N GLY A 497 0.39 -3.77 0.74
CA GLY A 497 -0.31 -2.54 0.39
C GLY A 497 0.60 -1.32 0.24
N GLY A 498 0.12 -0.36 -0.52
CA GLY A 498 0.78 0.90 -0.85
C GLY A 498 0.92 1.12 -2.36
N VAL A 499 1.08 2.39 -2.76
CA VAL A 499 1.28 2.75 -4.17
C VAL A 499 2.78 2.66 -4.49
N HIS A 500 3.23 1.49 -4.84
CA HIS A 500 4.64 1.21 -5.18
C HIS A 500 4.83 0.33 -6.41
N GLY A 501 3.78 -0.34 -6.92
CA GLY A 501 3.85 -1.20 -8.12
C GLY A 501 4.72 -2.46 -7.97
N ALA A 502 5.38 -2.67 -6.82
CA ALA A 502 6.36 -3.74 -6.64
C ALA A 502 5.73 -5.13 -6.68
N CYS A 503 4.51 -5.33 -6.18
CA CYS A 503 3.84 -6.62 -6.25
C CYS A 503 3.72 -7.09 -7.71
N GLY A 504 3.31 -6.20 -8.60
CA GLY A 504 3.19 -6.47 -10.03
C GLY A 504 4.54 -6.67 -10.72
N ASP A 505 5.49 -5.78 -10.46
CA ASP A 505 6.84 -5.87 -11.02
C ASP A 505 7.52 -7.21 -10.66
N LEU A 506 7.36 -7.65 -9.42
CA LEU A 506 7.91 -8.90 -8.93
C LEU A 506 7.20 -10.13 -9.50
N ALA A 507 5.87 -10.08 -9.69
CA ALA A 507 5.10 -11.12 -10.35
C ALA A 507 5.56 -11.31 -11.82
N ALA A 508 5.74 -10.20 -12.54
CA ALA A 508 6.28 -10.21 -13.90
C ALA A 508 7.71 -10.74 -13.95
N ALA A 509 8.57 -10.32 -13.00
CA ALA A 509 9.93 -10.85 -12.88
C ALA A 509 9.97 -12.36 -12.63
N GLN A 510 9.02 -12.88 -11.85
CA GLN A 510 8.88 -14.31 -11.63
C GLN A 510 8.43 -15.03 -12.90
N ALA A 511 7.43 -14.51 -13.63
CA ALA A 511 6.97 -15.06 -14.89
C ALA A 511 8.09 -15.14 -15.93
N LEU A 512 8.88 -14.09 -16.09
CA LEU A 512 10.05 -14.07 -16.98
C LEU A 512 11.10 -15.12 -16.59
N ALA A 513 11.34 -15.31 -15.30
CA ALA A 513 12.33 -16.27 -14.82
C ALA A 513 11.89 -17.73 -15.02
N ASP A 514 10.59 -18.02 -14.84
CA ASP A 514 10.06 -19.36 -15.01
C ASP A 514 10.14 -19.81 -16.50
N GLN A 515 10.02 -18.87 -17.43
CA GLN A 515 10.19 -19.15 -18.87
C GLN A 515 11.66 -19.40 -19.26
N ARG A 516 12.64 -18.86 -18.53
CA ARG A 516 14.07 -19.07 -18.78
C ARG A 516 14.61 -20.39 -18.21
N ARG A 517 13.97 -20.98 -17.21
CA ARG A 517 14.39 -22.22 -16.54
C ARG A 517 14.53 -23.42 -17.49
N PRO A 518 13.60 -23.70 -18.42
CA PRO A 518 13.75 -24.80 -19.36
C PRO A 518 14.98 -24.67 -20.25
N LEU A 519 15.29 -23.44 -20.70
CA LEU A 519 16.45 -23.15 -21.56
C LEU A 519 17.78 -23.36 -20.83
N LEU A 520 17.85 -23.04 -19.53
CA LEU A 520 19.07 -23.25 -18.72
C LEU A 520 19.28 -24.74 -18.41
N LEU A 521 18.22 -25.50 -18.16
CA LEU A 521 18.32 -26.95 -17.92
C LEU A 521 18.69 -27.71 -19.20
N THR A 522 18.15 -27.32 -20.35
CA THR A 522 18.56 -27.87 -21.66
C THR A 522 19.99 -27.48 -22.02
N GLY A 523 20.40 -26.25 -21.77
CA GLY A 523 21.77 -25.79 -21.99
C GLY A 523 22.78 -26.51 -21.10
N ALA A 524 22.46 -26.74 -19.81
CA ALA A 524 23.29 -27.50 -18.89
C ALA A 524 23.36 -28.99 -19.28
N ALA A 525 22.24 -29.58 -19.72
CA ALA A 525 22.22 -30.97 -20.20
C ALA A 525 23.03 -31.16 -21.48
N ILE A 526 22.95 -30.21 -22.43
CA ILE A 526 23.77 -30.19 -23.67
C ILE A 526 25.24 -30.00 -23.31
N GLY A 527 25.57 -29.08 -22.37
CA GLY A 527 26.96 -28.85 -21.90
C GLY A 527 27.55 -30.09 -21.21
N ALA A 528 26.76 -30.78 -20.37
CA ALA A 528 27.17 -32.02 -19.73
C ALA A 528 27.36 -33.16 -20.73
N GLY A 529 26.46 -33.27 -21.74
CA GLY A 529 26.59 -34.23 -22.85
C GLY A 529 27.85 -34.01 -23.69
N LEU A 530 28.18 -32.75 -24.02
CA LEU A 530 29.41 -32.41 -24.78
C LEU A 530 30.69 -32.65 -23.95
N LEU A 531 30.67 -32.46 -22.63
CA LEU A 531 31.78 -32.79 -21.75
C LEU A 531 31.98 -34.30 -21.58
N ALA A 532 30.89 -35.07 -21.50
CA ALA A 532 30.92 -36.51 -21.43
C ALA A 532 31.47 -37.14 -22.74
N THR A 533 31.02 -36.65 -23.90
CA THR A 533 31.52 -37.09 -25.22
C THR A 533 33.00 -36.72 -25.44
N ARG A 534 33.47 -35.53 -25.03
CA ARG A 534 34.88 -35.19 -25.06
C ARG A 534 35.74 -36.06 -24.13
N ARG A 535 35.20 -36.48 -22.99
CA ARG A 535 35.90 -37.37 -22.06
C ARG A 535 35.97 -38.81 -22.60
N ALA A 536 34.91 -39.27 -23.23
CA ALA A 536 34.85 -40.60 -23.86
C ALA A 536 35.80 -40.69 -25.10
N LEU A 537 35.91 -39.63 -25.89
CA LEU A 537 36.84 -39.55 -27.02
C LEU A 537 38.30 -39.50 -26.57
N ARG A 538 38.65 -38.85 -25.43
CA ARG A 538 39.99 -38.86 -24.86
C ARG A 538 40.41 -40.18 -24.21
N LEU A 539 39.47 -41.00 -23.79
CA LEU A 539 39.71 -42.34 -23.25
C LEU A 539 39.90 -43.42 -24.34
N ARG A 540 39.47 -43.14 -25.59
CA ARG A 540 39.68 -44.03 -26.77
C ARG A 540 40.97 -43.72 -27.54
N SER A 541 41.68 -42.63 -27.20
CA SER A 541 42.95 -42.25 -27.83
C SER A 541 44.16 -42.49 -26.93
N ARG A 542 44.01 -43.29 -25.88
CA ARG A 542 45.07 -43.93 -25.09
C ARG A 542 44.85 -45.43 -25.14
#